data_59ad4a968b6eb4c1742ebb660390c2af
#
_entry.id   59ad4a968b6eb4c1742ebb660390c2af
#
_cell.length_a   1.000
_cell.length_b   1.000
_cell.length_c   1.000
_cell.angle_alpha   90.00
_cell.angle_beta   90.00
_cell.angle_gamma   90.00
#
_symmetry.space_group_name_H-M   'P 1'
#
loop_
_entity.id
_entity.type
_entity.pdbx_description
1 polymer ?
#
loop_
_entity_poly.entity_id
_entity_poly.type
_entity_poly.pdbx_seq_one_letter_code
_entity_poly.pdbx_strand_id
1 'polypeptide(L)'
;MELAKLYDTFGTPIDLMYVILSQGKHKIMPQPTFDDGHVQNRAVIAAEQLTEEEFRGKIEEELKELQQSGTGKQTAEHKKAKPVYVALSRRTDTRSEFKGYETTSVEESKIVALLKGDEEVESLNEGEEGEVVLNHTPFYAESGGQVGDVGVFVGERANASVVDTYSPAQGLIVHKVKVEKGSLQVGDVISARVDVEKRDATRRNHTATHLMHAALREVLGTHVKQAGSVVAPNYLRFDFTHFQPLSRDEIAEIERLVNYHILRNEQVQTDELALEEAMQTGAMALFGEKYAEKVRVLSVPGAEGVFSKELCGGTHVRSTGDIGLFKIVSDESIASGTRRIRAVTGWDALTRFRETEALVDQVASNLRATRGDLPATVERLQEELKRARRTADELRQKLASGGGAGGTSAGNGNDVREVAGIKVLAREASELDAAGLRQLSDTLLARVKSGVVVLGRQGEGKASIIVRTSKDLHGRVPAGQVIRELAPIIGGRGGGKPDMAEGGGAQVEKLAEALEASYEVVGRLMGANVN
;
A
#
# COMPACT_ATOMS: atom_id res chain seq x y z
N MET A 1 2.06 -26.66 -7.06
CA MET A 1 1.37 -25.45 -7.58
C MET A 1 0.71 -24.58 -6.50
N GLU A 2 -0.11 -25.12 -5.59
CA GLU A 2 -0.78 -24.33 -4.52
C GLU A 2 0.21 -23.78 -3.46
N LEU A 3 1.19 -24.57 -3.04
CA LEU A 3 2.24 -24.12 -2.09
C LEU A 3 3.18 -23.09 -2.72
N ALA A 4 3.50 -23.26 -4.00
CA ALA A 4 4.27 -22.28 -4.75
C ALA A 4 3.53 -20.94 -4.87
N LYS A 5 2.17 -20.97 -5.01
CA LYS A 5 1.35 -19.74 -4.96
C LYS A 5 1.34 -19.09 -3.58
N LEU A 6 1.35 -19.87 -2.48
CA LEU A 6 1.47 -19.31 -1.13
C LEU A 6 2.80 -18.59 -0.92
N TYR A 7 3.90 -19.13 -1.44
CA TYR A 7 5.19 -18.47 -1.45
C TYR A 7 5.15 -17.18 -2.27
N ASP A 8 4.67 -17.27 -3.51
CA ASP A 8 4.64 -16.16 -4.47
C ASP A 8 3.68 -15.03 -4.04
N THR A 9 2.52 -15.38 -3.47
CA THR A 9 1.47 -14.41 -3.11
C THR A 9 1.67 -13.79 -1.72
N PHE A 10 2.09 -14.59 -0.73
CA PHE A 10 2.14 -14.20 0.69
C PHE A 10 3.56 -14.14 1.27
N GLY A 11 4.58 -14.51 0.48
CA GLY A 11 5.98 -14.47 0.91
C GLY A 11 6.33 -15.46 2.02
N THR A 12 5.57 -16.55 2.17
CA THR A 12 5.82 -17.54 3.25
C THR A 12 7.09 -18.33 2.94
N PRO A 13 8.14 -18.30 3.79
CA PRO A 13 9.39 -19.03 3.54
C PRO A 13 9.16 -20.54 3.38
N ILE A 14 9.83 -21.16 2.40
CA ILE A 14 9.68 -22.59 2.07
C ILE A 14 10.02 -23.46 3.28
N ASP A 15 11.07 -23.10 4.02
CA ASP A 15 11.51 -23.80 5.23
C ASP A 15 10.42 -23.79 6.31
N LEU A 16 9.76 -22.65 6.48
CA LEU A 16 8.65 -22.52 7.42
C LEU A 16 7.44 -23.35 6.98
N MET A 17 7.13 -23.40 5.69
CA MET A 17 6.07 -24.26 5.14
C MET A 17 6.39 -25.73 5.40
N TYR A 18 7.63 -26.17 5.16
CA TYR A 18 8.07 -27.53 5.42
C TYR A 18 7.93 -27.90 6.91
N VAL A 19 8.43 -27.03 7.82
CA VAL A 19 8.34 -27.26 9.28
C VAL A 19 6.89 -27.33 9.76
N ILE A 20 6.02 -26.43 9.29
CA ILE A 20 4.60 -26.41 9.68
C ILE A 20 3.88 -27.68 9.20
N LEU A 21 4.10 -28.09 7.97
CA LEU A 21 3.44 -29.25 7.36
C LEU A 21 3.97 -30.58 7.92
N SER A 22 5.28 -30.74 8.05
CA SER A 22 5.93 -31.95 8.59
C SER A 22 5.65 -32.18 10.08
N GLN A 23 5.43 -31.09 10.85
CA GLN A 23 5.10 -31.20 12.29
C GLN A 23 3.60 -31.29 12.59
N GLY A 24 2.73 -31.38 11.56
CA GLY A 24 1.28 -31.46 11.75
C GLY A 24 0.64 -30.21 12.38
N LYS A 25 1.34 -29.05 12.38
CA LYS A 25 0.90 -27.79 13.00
C LYS A 25 0.00 -26.93 12.10
N HIS A 26 -0.54 -27.50 11.04
CA HIS A 26 -1.42 -26.82 10.09
C HIS A 26 -2.74 -26.25 10.68
N LYS A 27 -3.09 -26.64 11.93
CA LYS A 27 -4.27 -26.11 12.65
C LYS A 27 -4.08 -24.69 13.21
N ILE A 28 -2.87 -24.12 13.17
CA ILE A 28 -2.52 -22.82 13.78
C ILE A 28 -2.54 -21.68 12.75
N MET A 29 -2.58 -21.98 11.46
CA MET A 29 -2.72 -20.92 10.44
C MET A 29 -4.14 -20.37 10.41
N PRO A 30 -4.34 -19.03 10.37
CA PRO A 30 -5.64 -18.46 10.02
C PRO A 30 -6.00 -18.99 8.63
N GLN A 31 -7.13 -19.69 8.54
CA GLN A 31 -7.57 -20.33 7.30
C GLN A 31 -7.71 -19.29 6.20
N PRO A 32 -6.94 -19.34 5.11
CA PRO A 32 -7.43 -18.79 3.86
C PRO A 32 -8.65 -19.63 3.49
N THR A 33 -9.76 -19.01 3.17
CA THR A 33 -10.99 -19.64 2.69
C THR A 33 -10.71 -20.27 1.32
N PHE A 34 -10.07 -21.43 1.30
CA PHE A 34 -9.97 -22.29 0.12
C PHE A 34 -10.97 -23.43 0.29
N ASP A 35 -11.90 -23.48 -0.62
CA ASP A 35 -13.07 -24.37 -0.64
C ASP A 35 -12.73 -25.84 -1.01
N ASP A 36 -11.46 -26.29 -0.83
CA ASP A 36 -11.02 -27.63 -1.22
C ASP A 36 -10.13 -28.30 -0.16
N GLY A 37 -10.76 -29.09 0.70
CA GLY A 37 -10.10 -29.92 1.71
C GLY A 37 -9.11 -30.99 1.16
N HIS A 38 -9.05 -31.17 -0.18
CA HIS A 38 -8.14 -32.12 -0.83
C HIS A 38 -6.70 -31.60 -1.00
N VAL A 39 -6.48 -30.27 -1.05
CA VAL A 39 -5.16 -29.68 -1.27
C VAL A 39 -4.29 -29.77 0.00
N GLN A 40 -4.87 -29.56 1.17
CA GLN A 40 -4.14 -29.65 2.43
C GLN A 40 -3.58 -31.05 2.69
N ASN A 41 -4.33 -32.10 2.37
CA ASN A 41 -3.88 -33.48 2.55
C ASN A 41 -2.71 -33.86 1.65
N ARG A 42 -2.65 -33.37 0.41
CA ARG A 42 -1.52 -33.64 -0.50
C ARG A 42 -0.23 -32.92 -0.08
N ALA A 43 -0.33 -31.69 0.40
CA ALA A 43 0.81 -30.92 0.88
C ALA A 43 1.42 -31.53 2.16
N VAL A 44 0.59 -31.97 3.10
CA VAL A 44 1.03 -32.66 4.32
C VAL A 44 1.71 -34.00 3.98
N ILE A 45 1.13 -34.81 3.10
CA ILE A 45 1.71 -36.09 2.66
C ILE A 45 3.07 -35.85 1.95
N ALA A 46 3.17 -34.80 1.13
CA ALA A 46 4.44 -34.46 0.47
C ALA A 46 5.52 -34.03 1.47
N ALA A 47 5.17 -33.25 2.51
CA ALA A 47 6.12 -32.82 3.53
C ALA A 47 6.54 -33.95 4.47
N GLU A 48 5.69 -34.95 4.70
CA GLU A 48 5.99 -36.12 5.52
C GLU A 48 6.86 -37.18 4.80
N GLN A 49 6.82 -37.20 3.46
CA GLN A 49 7.51 -38.21 2.63
C GLN A 49 8.81 -37.71 1.98
N LEU A 50 9.09 -36.41 2.02
CA LEU A 50 10.23 -35.79 1.38
C LEU A 50 11.17 -35.23 2.44
N THR A 51 12.47 -35.23 2.14
CA THR A 51 13.44 -34.43 2.89
C THR A 51 13.18 -32.94 2.63
N GLU A 52 13.69 -32.08 3.51
CA GLU A 52 13.55 -30.62 3.33
C GLU A 52 14.13 -30.14 1.98
N GLU A 53 15.25 -30.75 1.56
CA GLU A 53 15.92 -30.40 0.30
C GLU A 53 15.10 -30.83 -0.92
N GLU A 54 14.50 -32.00 -0.90
CA GLU A 54 13.59 -32.48 -1.95
C GLU A 54 12.27 -31.71 -2.01
N PHE A 55 11.74 -31.30 -0.84
CA PHE A 55 10.55 -30.45 -0.74
C PHE A 55 10.84 -29.06 -1.32
N ARG A 56 11.96 -28.46 -0.95
CA ARG A 56 12.44 -27.19 -1.49
C ARG A 56 12.60 -27.25 -3.01
N GLY A 57 13.30 -28.27 -3.53
CA GLY A 57 13.51 -28.44 -4.97
C GLY A 57 12.20 -28.52 -5.76
N LYS A 58 11.18 -29.24 -5.25
CA LYS A 58 9.87 -29.30 -5.90
C LYS A 58 9.12 -27.97 -5.86
N ILE A 59 9.19 -27.23 -4.76
CA ILE A 59 8.55 -25.90 -4.69
C ILE A 59 9.24 -24.90 -5.62
N GLU A 60 10.58 -24.94 -5.73
CA GLU A 60 11.35 -24.09 -6.62
C GLU A 60 11.07 -24.42 -8.10
N GLU A 61 10.88 -25.70 -8.45
CA GLU A 61 10.48 -26.13 -9.79
C GLU A 61 9.06 -25.64 -10.14
N GLU A 62 8.10 -25.81 -9.23
CA GLU A 62 6.75 -25.29 -9.40
C GLU A 62 6.67 -23.76 -9.42
N LEU A 63 7.53 -23.06 -8.65
CA LEU A 63 7.69 -21.60 -8.71
C LEU A 63 8.21 -21.16 -10.06
N LYS A 64 9.19 -21.89 -10.61
CA LYS A 64 9.75 -21.61 -11.93
C LYS A 64 8.71 -21.78 -13.04
N GLU A 65 7.85 -22.80 -12.92
CA GLU A 65 6.70 -23.00 -13.81
C GLU A 65 5.64 -21.89 -13.64
N LEU A 66 5.32 -21.49 -12.41
CA LEU A 66 4.42 -20.38 -12.12
C LEU A 66 4.96 -19.04 -12.62
N GLN A 67 6.25 -18.79 -12.41
CA GLN A 67 6.90 -17.59 -12.94
C GLN A 67 6.93 -17.60 -14.47
N GLN A 68 7.18 -18.73 -15.11
CA GLN A 68 7.04 -18.87 -16.55
C GLN A 68 5.59 -18.75 -17.04
N SER A 69 4.61 -19.17 -16.26
CA SER A 69 3.18 -19.01 -16.56
C SER A 69 2.58 -17.67 -16.14
N GLY A 70 3.11 -17.04 -15.09
CA GLY A 70 2.62 -15.79 -14.49
C GLY A 70 3.23 -14.52 -15.08
N THR A 71 4.55 -14.53 -15.38
CA THR A 71 5.21 -13.45 -16.14
C THR A 71 4.81 -13.42 -17.61
N GLY A 72 4.26 -14.54 -18.11
CA GLY A 72 3.68 -14.62 -19.45
C GLY A 72 2.37 -13.85 -19.65
N LYS A 73 1.71 -13.30 -18.59
CA LYS A 73 0.41 -12.63 -18.75
C LYS A 73 0.42 -11.12 -18.56
N GLN A 74 1.49 -10.50 -18.09
CA GLN A 74 1.54 -9.03 -17.95
C GLN A 74 2.75 -8.32 -18.58
N THR A 75 3.84 -9.03 -18.94
CA THR A 75 4.99 -8.40 -19.61
C THR A 75 5.54 -9.18 -20.82
N ALA A 76 5.01 -10.34 -21.13
CA ALA A 76 5.31 -11.11 -22.33
C ALA A 76 4.06 -11.80 -22.88
N GLU A 77 2.95 -11.05 -23.09
CA GLU A 77 2.50 -11.13 -24.46
C GLU A 77 3.60 -10.44 -25.29
N HIS A 78 4.69 -11.13 -25.57
CA HIS A 78 5.10 -11.26 -26.95
C HIS A 78 3.86 -11.80 -27.66
N LYS A 79 2.89 -10.91 -27.94
CA LYS A 79 1.93 -11.07 -29.00
C LYS A 79 2.78 -11.59 -30.11
N LYS A 80 2.61 -12.83 -30.55
CA LYS A 80 3.20 -13.32 -31.81
C LYS A 80 2.98 -12.16 -32.73
N ALA A 81 4.11 -11.52 -33.15
CA ALA A 81 4.02 -10.26 -33.87
C ALA A 81 2.99 -10.47 -34.96
N LYS A 82 1.96 -9.64 -35.02
CA LYS A 82 0.87 -9.85 -35.99
C LYS A 82 1.50 -10.13 -37.33
N PRO A 83 0.94 -11.01 -38.16
CA PRO A 83 1.53 -11.38 -39.45
C PRO A 83 1.93 -10.16 -40.28
N VAL A 84 1.16 -9.07 -40.21
CA VAL A 84 1.43 -7.81 -40.93
C VAL A 84 2.75 -7.18 -40.50
N TYR A 85 3.08 -7.16 -39.19
CA TYR A 85 4.36 -6.59 -38.73
C TYR A 85 5.54 -7.46 -39.12
N VAL A 86 5.38 -8.80 -39.13
CA VAL A 86 6.40 -9.72 -39.62
C VAL A 86 6.64 -9.51 -41.12
N ALA A 87 5.59 -9.31 -41.90
CA ALA A 87 5.69 -9.02 -43.33
C ALA A 87 6.42 -7.69 -43.57
N LEU A 88 6.02 -6.63 -42.87
CA LEU A 88 6.67 -5.31 -42.96
C LEU A 88 8.15 -5.37 -42.54
N SER A 89 8.48 -6.02 -41.43
CA SER A 89 9.88 -6.07 -40.94
C SER A 89 10.86 -6.77 -41.89
N ARG A 90 10.36 -7.62 -42.80
CA ARG A 90 11.16 -8.30 -43.82
C ARG A 90 11.40 -7.42 -45.06
N ARG A 91 10.65 -6.38 -45.26
CA ARG A 91 10.81 -5.45 -46.36
C ARG A 91 11.92 -4.46 -46.02
N THR A 92 12.81 -4.20 -46.97
CA THR A 92 13.94 -3.26 -46.79
C THR A 92 13.48 -1.80 -46.82
N ASP A 93 12.42 -1.50 -47.53
CA ASP A 93 11.84 -0.16 -47.71
C ASP A 93 11.00 0.31 -46.52
N THR A 94 10.65 -0.57 -45.59
CA THR A 94 9.85 -0.25 -44.37
C THR A 94 10.71 -0.19 -43.10
N ARG A 95 12.03 -0.32 -43.20
CA ARG A 95 12.91 -0.15 -42.05
C ARG A 95 12.93 1.30 -41.57
N SER A 96 12.73 1.50 -40.27
CA SER A 96 12.79 2.81 -39.63
C SER A 96 14.19 3.09 -39.10
N GLU A 97 14.76 4.23 -39.45
CA GLU A 97 15.99 4.74 -38.83
C GLU A 97 15.62 5.71 -37.68
N PHE A 98 16.06 5.37 -36.47
CA PHE A 98 15.82 6.19 -35.28
C PHE A 98 16.82 7.34 -35.20
N LYS A 99 16.33 8.58 -35.22
CA LYS A 99 17.11 9.83 -35.11
C LYS A 99 16.97 10.51 -33.74
N GLY A 100 16.18 9.92 -32.84
CA GLY A 100 15.75 10.57 -31.59
C GLY A 100 16.81 10.71 -30.49
N TYR A 101 18.02 10.20 -30.69
CA TYR A 101 19.15 10.52 -29.81
C TYR A 101 19.70 11.92 -30.07
N GLU A 102 19.64 12.37 -31.32
CA GLU A 102 20.22 13.63 -31.77
C GLU A 102 19.19 14.77 -31.82
N THR A 103 17.97 14.45 -32.27
CA THR A 103 16.93 15.44 -32.50
C THR A 103 15.56 14.98 -32.02
N THR A 104 14.69 15.93 -31.72
CA THR A 104 13.26 15.72 -31.39
C THR A 104 12.33 16.02 -32.58
N SER A 105 12.87 16.44 -33.73
CA SER A 105 12.11 16.64 -34.96
C SER A 105 12.90 16.16 -36.19
N VAL A 106 12.18 15.62 -37.18
CA VAL A 106 12.68 15.29 -38.52
C VAL A 106 11.70 15.87 -39.51
N GLU A 107 12.17 16.81 -40.35
CA GLU A 107 11.29 17.56 -41.22
C GLU A 107 10.90 16.80 -42.53
N GLU A 108 11.73 15.84 -42.96
CA GLU A 108 11.51 15.07 -44.18
C GLU A 108 11.37 13.56 -43.89
N SER A 109 10.39 13.21 -43.09
CA SER A 109 10.04 11.81 -42.81
C SER A 109 9.04 11.29 -43.84
N LYS A 110 9.39 10.23 -44.56
CA LYS A 110 8.49 9.62 -45.55
C LYS A 110 7.66 8.51 -44.89
N ILE A 111 6.34 8.55 -45.14
CA ILE A 111 5.43 7.44 -44.75
C ILE A 111 5.69 6.27 -45.70
N VAL A 112 6.13 5.14 -45.13
CA VAL A 112 6.48 3.93 -45.87
C VAL A 112 5.42 2.84 -45.76
N ALA A 113 4.60 2.87 -44.71
CA ALA A 113 3.42 2.01 -44.56
C ALA A 113 2.38 2.66 -43.65
N LEU A 114 1.12 2.35 -43.90
CA LEU A 114 -0.03 2.71 -43.10
C LEU A 114 -0.81 1.44 -42.75
N LEU A 115 -1.31 1.35 -41.51
CA LEU A 115 -2.08 0.21 -41.04
C LEU A 115 -3.36 0.69 -40.37
N LYS A 116 -4.45 -0.06 -40.60
CA LYS A 116 -5.71 0.11 -39.88
C LYS A 116 -6.14 -1.25 -39.33
N GLY A 117 -6.02 -1.41 -38.02
CA GLY A 117 -6.16 -2.72 -37.37
C GLY A 117 -5.01 -3.65 -37.75
N ASP A 118 -5.34 -4.73 -38.49
CA ASP A 118 -4.37 -5.76 -38.92
C ASP A 118 -4.07 -5.72 -40.42
N GLU A 119 -4.56 -4.70 -41.13
CA GLU A 119 -4.45 -4.57 -42.58
C GLU A 119 -3.61 -3.37 -42.98
N GLU A 120 -2.75 -3.53 -44.01
CA GLU A 120 -2.02 -2.45 -44.65
C GLU A 120 -3.03 -1.67 -45.53
N VAL A 121 -3.00 -0.34 -45.43
CA VAL A 121 -3.91 0.55 -46.18
C VAL A 121 -3.13 1.62 -46.91
N GLU A 122 -3.70 2.19 -48.00
CA GLU A 122 -3.07 3.24 -48.78
C GLU A 122 -3.25 4.64 -48.16
N SER A 123 -4.29 4.81 -47.32
CA SER A 123 -4.58 6.11 -46.69
C SER A 123 -5.30 5.97 -45.35
N LEU A 124 -5.12 7.00 -44.51
CA LEU A 124 -5.89 7.23 -43.27
C LEU A 124 -6.51 8.63 -43.36
N ASN A 125 -7.84 8.71 -43.21
CA ASN A 125 -8.61 9.96 -43.37
C ASN A 125 -8.85 10.64 -42.02
N GLU A 126 -9.33 11.89 -42.09
CA GLU A 126 -9.67 12.71 -40.93
C GLU A 126 -10.60 11.95 -39.93
N GLY A 127 -10.25 12.00 -38.66
CA GLY A 127 -10.95 11.31 -37.59
C GLY A 127 -10.58 9.82 -37.41
N GLU A 128 -9.85 9.24 -38.36
CA GLU A 128 -9.43 7.84 -38.28
C GLU A 128 -8.21 7.66 -37.37
N GLU A 129 -8.21 6.51 -36.68
CA GLU A 129 -7.06 6.02 -35.93
C GLU A 129 -6.39 4.92 -36.74
N GLY A 130 -5.06 4.90 -36.69
CA GLY A 130 -4.26 3.90 -37.40
C GLY A 130 -2.81 3.90 -36.92
N GLU A 131 -1.99 3.22 -37.69
CA GLU A 131 -0.57 3.09 -37.39
C GLU A 131 0.25 3.52 -38.60
N VAL A 132 1.33 4.25 -38.34
CA VAL A 132 2.21 4.82 -39.37
C VAL A 132 3.62 4.30 -39.16
N VAL A 133 4.26 3.85 -40.24
CA VAL A 133 5.68 3.53 -40.29
C VAL A 133 6.40 4.60 -41.09
N LEU A 134 7.47 5.16 -40.52
CA LEU A 134 8.31 6.18 -41.17
C LEU A 134 9.69 5.59 -41.50
N ASN A 135 10.30 6.07 -42.60
CA ASN A 135 11.68 5.73 -42.94
C ASN A 135 12.70 6.32 -41.93
N HIS A 136 12.46 7.55 -41.47
CA HIS A 136 13.25 8.22 -40.42
C HIS A 136 12.29 8.74 -39.35
N THR A 137 12.62 8.50 -38.07
CA THR A 137 11.77 8.96 -36.98
C THR A 137 12.57 9.47 -35.79
N PRO A 138 12.15 10.61 -35.18
CA PRO A 138 12.71 11.06 -33.92
C PRO A 138 12.05 10.38 -32.70
N PHE A 139 10.98 9.59 -32.91
CA PHE A 139 10.17 8.99 -31.84
C PHE A 139 10.83 7.73 -31.30
N TYR A 140 11.09 7.70 -30.01
CA TYR A 140 11.55 6.53 -29.28
C TYR A 140 10.44 5.49 -29.18
N ALA A 141 10.68 4.29 -29.62
CA ALA A 141 9.76 3.18 -29.44
C ALA A 141 9.89 2.61 -28.03
N GLU A 142 8.76 2.29 -27.37
CA GLU A 142 8.74 1.64 -26.06
C GLU A 142 9.72 0.47 -25.98
N SER A 143 10.67 0.57 -25.06
CA SER A 143 11.70 -0.46 -24.84
C SER A 143 12.42 -0.24 -23.51
N GLY A 144 12.93 -1.33 -22.89
CA GLY A 144 13.76 -1.25 -21.67
C GLY A 144 13.05 -0.56 -20.48
N GLY A 145 11.73 -0.60 -20.44
CA GLY A 145 10.93 0.08 -19.41
C GLY A 145 10.66 1.56 -19.67
N GLN A 146 11.30 2.20 -20.67
CA GLN A 146 10.95 3.55 -21.09
C GLN A 146 9.72 3.49 -22.02
N VAL A 147 8.69 4.30 -21.70
CA VAL A 147 7.49 4.44 -22.54
C VAL A 147 7.81 5.03 -23.90
N GLY A 148 6.98 4.72 -24.91
CA GLY A 148 7.07 5.30 -26.26
C GLY A 148 6.80 6.80 -26.25
N ASP A 149 7.39 7.50 -27.21
CA ASP A 149 7.14 8.93 -27.39
C ASP A 149 5.78 9.21 -27.99
N VAL A 150 5.29 10.38 -27.68
CA VAL A 150 4.11 10.99 -28.27
C VAL A 150 4.47 12.32 -28.93
N GLY A 151 3.60 12.82 -29.80
CA GLY A 151 3.85 14.09 -30.49
C GLY A 151 2.90 14.32 -31.64
N VAL A 152 3.40 14.89 -32.73
CA VAL A 152 2.58 15.24 -33.90
C VAL A 152 3.29 14.95 -35.21
N PHE A 153 2.51 14.61 -36.23
CA PHE A 153 2.90 14.62 -37.62
C PHE A 153 2.25 15.83 -38.29
N VAL A 154 3.04 16.60 -38.99
CA VAL A 154 2.60 17.80 -39.73
C VAL A 154 3.01 17.64 -41.18
N GLY A 155 2.04 17.56 -42.07
CA GLY A 155 2.24 17.48 -43.52
C GLY A 155 1.47 18.58 -44.24
N GLU A 156 1.73 18.73 -45.53
CA GLU A 156 0.99 19.72 -46.35
C GLU A 156 -0.53 19.44 -46.42
N ARG A 157 -0.88 18.14 -46.41
CA ARG A 157 -2.26 17.68 -46.62
C ARG A 157 -2.95 17.21 -45.35
N ALA A 158 -2.19 16.87 -44.30
CA ALA A 158 -2.73 16.29 -43.11
C ALA A 158 -1.91 16.63 -41.85
N ASN A 159 -2.61 16.68 -40.71
CA ASN A 159 -2.02 16.70 -39.39
C ASN A 159 -2.56 15.51 -38.60
N ALA A 160 -1.68 14.86 -37.82
CA ALA A 160 -2.07 13.77 -36.96
C ALA A 160 -1.36 13.87 -35.60
N SER A 161 -2.06 13.48 -34.55
CA SER A 161 -1.47 13.27 -33.22
C SER A 161 -0.87 11.86 -33.14
N VAL A 162 0.35 11.76 -32.61
CA VAL A 162 0.99 10.49 -32.26
C VAL A 162 0.74 10.23 -30.78
N VAL A 163 -0.01 9.18 -30.49
CA VAL A 163 -0.46 8.87 -29.12
C VAL A 163 0.39 7.80 -28.44
N ASP A 164 1.17 7.03 -29.22
CA ASP A 164 2.07 5.98 -28.72
C ASP A 164 3.07 5.59 -29.81
N THR A 165 4.26 5.11 -29.41
CA THR A 165 5.28 4.61 -30.33
C THR A 165 5.90 3.34 -29.79
N TYR A 166 5.94 2.28 -30.58
CA TYR A 166 6.44 0.96 -30.17
C TYR A 166 7.10 0.20 -31.32
N SER A 167 7.84 -0.87 -30.99
CA SER A 167 8.53 -1.71 -31.95
C SER A 167 8.02 -3.14 -31.89
N PRO A 168 7.05 -3.56 -32.73
CA PRO A 168 6.49 -4.91 -32.71
C PRO A 168 7.40 -5.96 -33.35
N ALA A 169 8.38 -5.54 -34.13
CA ALA A 169 9.37 -6.39 -34.79
C ALA A 169 10.68 -5.64 -34.98
N GLN A 170 11.78 -6.38 -35.07
CA GLN A 170 13.11 -5.79 -35.21
C GLN A 170 13.22 -4.89 -36.45
N GLY A 171 13.69 -3.65 -36.25
CA GLY A 171 13.87 -2.66 -37.30
C GLY A 171 12.58 -1.96 -37.77
N LEU A 172 11.45 -2.22 -37.11
CA LEU A 172 10.16 -1.61 -37.42
C LEU A 172 9.73 -0.73 -36.23
N ILE A 173 9.60 0.57 -36.46
CA ILE A 173 9.03 1.51 -35.48
C ILE A 173 7.66 1.93 -35.96
N VAL A 174 6.64 1.69 -35.11
CA VAL A 174 5.23 1.93 -35.40
C VAL A 174 4.72 3.05 -34.51
N HIS A 175 4.09 4.03 -35.12
CA HIS A 175 3.47 5.18 -34.46
C HIS A 175 1.96 5.01 -34.50
N LYS A 176 1.29 4.90 -33.34
CA LYS A 176 -0.16 4.98 -33.26
C LYS A 176 -0.59 6.42 -33.43
N VAL A 177 -1.42 6.67 -34.42
CA VAL A 177 -1.86 8.02 -34.77
C VAL A 177 -3.36 8.15 -34.78
N LYS A 178 -3.80 9.39 -34.57
CA LYS A 178 -5.15 9.85 -34.88
C LYS A 178 -5.02 11.02 -35.87
N VAL A 179 -5.66 10.90 -37.04
CA VAL A 179 -5.67 11.96 -38.05
C VAL A 179 -6.60 13.06 -37.59
N GLU A 180 -6.04 14.22 -37.28
CA GLU A 180 -6.81 15.37 -36.79
C GLU A 180 -7.39 16.21 -37.94
N LYS A 181 -6.70 16.24 -39.09
CA LYS A 181 -7.12 17.02 -40.28
C LYS A 181 -6.55 16.40 -41.55
N GLY A 182 -7.37 16.30 -42.55
CA GLY A 182 -6.97 15.87 -43.90
C GLY A 182 -6.82 14.37 -44.06
N SER A 183 -5.85 13.92 -44.84
CA SER A 183 -5.61 12.48 -45.10
C SER A 183 -4.12 12.21 -45.26
N LEU A 184 -3.59 11.22 -44.53
CA LEU A 184 -2.24 10.66 -44.66
C LEU A 184 -2.25 9.58 -45.74
N GLN A 185 -1.25 9.58 -46.63
CA GLN A 185 -1.10 8.60 -47.71
C GLN A 185 0.30 7.97 -47.67
N VAL A 186 0.42 6.72 -48.13
CA VAL A 186 1.72 6.08 -48.32
C VAL A 186 2.51 6.91 -49.36
N GLY A 187 3.76 7.23 -49.00
CA GLY A 187 4.64 8.07 -49.81
C GLY A 187 4.64 9.55 -49.46
N ASP A 188 3.70 10.02 -48.63
CA ASP A 188 3.71 11.41 -48.15
C ASP A 188 4.97 11.70 -47.35
N VAL A 189 5.45 12.94 -47.46
CA VAL A 189 6.55 13.48 -46.67
C VAL A 189 5.96 14.40 -45.62
N ILE A 190 6.33 14.16 -44.39
CA ILE A 190 5.82 14.86 -43.20
C ILE A 190 6.96 15.35 -42.32
N SER A 191 6.68 16.35 -41.51
CA SER A 191 7.48 16.74 -40.37
C SER A 191 7.02 15.92 -39.16
N ALA A 192 7.89 15.09 -38.61
CA ALA A 192 7.66 14.26 -37.44
C ALA A 192 8.27 14.94 -36.20
N ARG A 193 7.43 15.36 -35.23
CA ARG A 193 7.84 16.15 -34.06
C ARG A 193 7.38 15.49 -32.76
N VAL A 194 8.35 15.17 -31.92
CA VAL A 194 8.10 14.64 -30.56
C VAL A 194 7.62 15.76 -29.65
N ASP A 195 6.74 15.45 -28.71
CA ASP A 195 6.42 16.30 -27.57
C ASP A 195 7.67 16.45 -26.69
N VAL A 196 8.34 17.58 -26.84
CA VAL A 196 9.64 17.86 -26.19
C VAL A 196 9.51 17.87 -24.67
N GLU A 197 8.42 18.42 -24.12
CA GLU A 197 8.24 18.49 -22.67
C GLU A 197 8.13 17.10 -22.06
N LYS A 198 7.36 16.21 -22.67
CA LYS A 198 7.23 14.81 -22.22
C LYS A 198 8.52 14.02 -22.43
N ARG A 199 9.20 14.18 -23.56
CA ARG A 199 10.50 13.54 -23.83
C ARG A 199 11.54 13.95 -22.78
N ASP A 200 11.64 15.23 -22.46
CA ASP A 200 12.61 15.72 -21.50
C ASP A 200 12.25 15.29 -20.07
N ALA A 201 10.97 15.24 -19.73
CA ALA A 201 10.53 14.65 -18.48
C ALA A 201 10.90 13.15 -18.37
N THR A 202 10.71 12.39 -19.46
CA THR A 202 11.12 10.97 -19.54
C THR A 202 12.64 10.82 -19.43
N ARG A 203 13.44 11.64 -20.13
CA ARG A 203 14.90 11.66 -20.03
C ARG A 203 15.37 11.90 -18.60
N ARG A 204 14.75 12.86 -17.88
CA ARG A 204 15.03 13.14 -16.46
C ARG A 204 14.79 11.92 -15.59
N ASN A 205 13.61 11.33 -15.72
CA ASN A 205 13.24 10.14 -14.96
C ASN A 205 14.14 8.95 -15.30
N HIS A 206 14.51 8.77 -16.56
CA HIS A 206 15.37 7.66 -16.97
C HIS A 206 16.79 7.77 -16.40
N THR A 207 17.40 8.94 -16.53
CA THR A 207 18.74 9.13 -15.95
C THR A 207 18.72 9.05 -14.43
N ALA A 208 17.67 9.59 -13.78
CA ALA A 208 17.48 9.45 -12.34
C ALA A 208 17.31 8.00 -11.89
N THR A 209 16.73 7.13 -12.74
CA THR A 209 16.62 5.68 -12.45
C THR A 209 18.00 5.05 -12.31
N HIS A 210 18.96 5.37 -13.19
CA HIS A 210 20.31 4.87 -13.11
C HIS A 210 21.07 5.41 -11.88
N LEU A 211 20.93 6.71 -11.58
CA LEU A 211 21.51 7.29 -10.36
C LEU A 211 20.93 6.64 -9.10
N MET A 212 19.62 6.43 -9.07
CA MET A 212 18.95 5.77 -7.94
C MET A 212 19.38 4.31 -7.81
N HIS A 213 19.52 3.56 -8.92
CA HIS A 213 20.01 2.18 -8.88
C HIS A 213 21.42 2.10 -8.29
N ALA A 214 22.33 2.99 -8.71
CA ALA A 214 23.66 3.08 -8.13
C ALA A 214 23.62 3.43 -6.63
N ALA A 215 22.82 4.42 -6.24
CA ALA A 215 22.64 4.81 -4.83
C ALA A 215 22.05 3.67 -3.98
N LEU A 216 21.04 2.94 -4.49
CA LEU A 216 20.48 1.77 -3.82
C LEU A 216 21.55 0.70 -3.57
N ARG A 217 22.43 0.45 -4.54
CA ARG A 217 23.53 -0.52 -4.39
C ARG A 217 24.60 -0.04 -3.41
N GLU A 218 24.86 1.25 -3.34
CA GLU A 218 25.81 1.84 -2.38
C GLU A 218 25.27 1.75 -0.95
N VAL A 219 23.99 2.08 -0.73
CA VAL A 219 23.37 2.13 0.60
C VAL A 219 22.97 0.74 1.11
N LEU A 220 22.35 -0.08 0.26
CA LEU A 220 21.78 -1.37 0.65
C LEU A 220 22.71 -2.56 0.36
N GLY A 221 23.63 -2.39 -0.57
CA GLY A 221 24.59 -3.43 -0.95
C GLY A 221 24.41 -3.97 -2.38
N THR A 222 25.41 -4.73 -2.85
CA THR A 222 25.51 -5.22 -4.23
C THR A 222 24.50 -6.31 -4.61
N HIS A 223 23.72 -6.83 -3.65
CA HIS A 223 22.63 -7.77 -3.90
C HIS A 223 21.42 -7.10 -4.57
N VAL A 224 21.34 -5.76 -4.54
CA VAL A 224 20.32 -5.00 -5.26
C VAL A 224 20.51 -5.20 -6.76
N LYS A 225 19.49 -5.81 -7.39
CA LYS A 225 19.41 -6.03 -8.84
C LYS A 225 18.04 -5.57 -9.33
N GLN A 226 17.99 -5.00 -10.52
CA GLN A 226 16.72 -4.65 -11.16
C GLN A 226 15.89 -5.91 -11.43
N ALA A 227 14.64 -5.90 -11.01
CA ALA A 227 13.62 -6.90 -11.33
C ALA A 227 12.59 -6.38 -12.35
N GLY A 228 12.44 -5.05 -12.45
CA GLY A 228 11.59 -4.38 -13.42
C GLY A 228 11.78 -2.87 -13.37
N SER A 229 11.37 -2.17 -14.42
CA SER A 229 11.43 -0.71 -14.50
C SER A 229 10.28 -0.17 -15.35
N VAL A 230 9.79 1.02 -15.01
CA VAL A 230 8.97 1.86 -15.87
C VAL A 230 9.47 3.29 -15.76
N VAL A 231 9.70 3.91 -16.91
CA VAL A 231 10.11 5.30 -17.01
C VAL A 231 9.11 6.03 -17.89
N ALA A 232 8.34 6.91 -17.28
CA ALA A 232 7.31 7.73 -17.90
C ALA A 232 7.56 9.23 -17.64
N PRO A 233 6.89 10.15 -18.34
CA PRO A 233 7.10 11.58 -18.12
C PRO A 233 6.86 12.04 -16.68
N ASN A 234 5.84 11.49 -16.01
CA ASN A 234 5.35 11.93 -14.70
C ASN A 234 5.89 11.13 -13.52
N TYR A 235 6.57 10.01 -13.74
CA TYR A 235 7.20 9.19 -12.68
C TYR A 235 8.19 8.19 -13.25
N LEU A 236 9.05 7.69 -12.36
CA LEU A 236 9.79 6.46 -12.55
C LEU A 236 9.35 5.42 -11.53
N ARG A 237 9.40 4.14 -11.93
CA ARG A 237 9.17 2.99 -11.08
C ARG A 237 10.33 2.02 -11.23
N PHE A 238 10.87 1.58 -10.11
CA PHE A 238 11.98 0.65 -10.09
C PHE A 238 11.70 -0.50 -9.13
N ASP A 239 11.65 -1.70 -9.67
CA ASP A 239 11.46 -2.94 -8.93
C ASP A 239 12.82 -3.60 -8.75
N PHE A 240 13.18 -3.97 -7.53
CA PHE A 240 14.52 -4.49 -7.22
C PHE A 240 14.51 -5.54 -6.11
N THR A 241 15.57 -6.36 -6.09
CA THR A 241 15.74 -7.40 -5.07
C THR A 241 16.19 -6.81 -3.74
N HIS A 242 15.32 -6.90 -2.72
CA HIS A 242 15.63 -6.55 -1.34
C HIS A 242 14.58 -7.13 -0.40
N PHE A 243 15.00 -7.58 0.81
CA PHE A 243 14.14 -8.38 1.70
C PHE A 243 13.43 -7.56 2.77
N GLN A 244 13.87 -6.33 3.05
CA GLN A 244 13.36 -5.50 4.14
C GLN A 244 12.78 -4.19 3.62
N PRO A 245 11.79 -3.58 4.30
CA PRO A 245 11.39 -2.21 4.05
C PRO A 245 12.58 -1.26 4.25
N LEU A 246 12.70 -0.25 3.39
CA LEU A 246 13.70 0.78 3.57
C LEU A 246 13.35 1.63 4.80
N SER A 247 14.33 1.88 5.65
CA SER A 247 14.22 2.84 6.75
C SER A 247 14.14 4.28 6.21
N ARG A 248 13.68 5.19 7.05
CA ARG A 248 13.66 6.62 6.69
C ARG A 248 15.05 7.18 6.42
N ASP A 249 16.06 6.69 7.15
CA ASP A 249 17.44 7.12 7.00
C ASP A 249 18.04 6.60 5.70
N GLU A 250 17.76 5.34 5.30
CA GLU A 250 18.18 4.80 4.01
C GLU A 250 17.54 5.55 2.84
N ILE A 251 16.23 5.84 2.90
CA ILE A 251 15.54 6.65 1.89
C ILE A 251 16.17 8.04 1.80
N ALA A 252 16.43 8.70 2.94
CA ALA A 252 17.04 10.02 2.97
C ALA A 252 18.46 9.99 2.38
N GLU A 253 19.24 8.95 2.66
CA GLU A 253 20.59 8.80 2.12
C GLU A 253 20.60 8.53 0.61
N ILE A 254 19.69 7.69 0.11
CA ILE A 254 19.53 7.46 -1.32
C ILE A 254 19.14 8.76 -2.04
N GLU A 255 18.17 9.50 -1.51
CA GLU A 255 17.79 10.81 -2.03
C GLU A 255 18.95 11.81 -2.01
N ARG A 256 19.72 11.82 -0.92
CA ARG A 256 20.90 12.68 -0.77
C ARG A 256 21.95 12.38 -1.84
N LEU A 257 22.27 11.10 -2.06
CA LEU A 257 23.25 10.69 -3.06
C LEU A 257 22.80 11.06 -4.48
N VAL A 258 21.55 10.74 -4.84
CA VAL A 258 21.01 11.07 -6.17
C VAL A 258 21.04 12.59 -6.39
N ASN A 259 20.52 13.37 -5.45
CA ASN A 259 20.51 14.85 -5.56
C ASN A 259 21.91 15.45 -5.52
N TYR A 260 22.88 14.83 -4.82
CA TYR A 260 24.27 15.24 -4.83
C TYR A 260 24.85 15.16 -6.26
N HIS A 261 24.65 14.04 -6.99
CA HIS A 261 25.10 13.90 -8.37
C HIS A 261 24.34 14.83 -9.33
N ILE A 262 23.04 15.07 -9.08
CA ILE A 262 22.25 16.06 -9.83
C ILE A 262 22.89 17.46 -9.69
N LEU A 263 23.16 17.88 -8.46
CA LEU A 263 23.72 19.22 -8.17
C LEU A 263 25.15 19.42 -8.69
N ARG A 264 25.92 18.34 -8.84
CA ARG A 264 27.25 18.41 -9.45
C ARG A 264 27.20 18.67 -10.95
N ASN A 265 26.05 18.49 -11.59
CA ASN A 265 25.84 18.72 -13.02
C ASN A 265 26.87 17.98 -13.88
N GLU A 266 27.07 16.69 -13.58
CA GLU A 266 28.03 15.82 -14.26
C GLU A 266 27.56 15.48 -15.67
N GLN A 267 28.49 15.44 -16.64
CA GLN A 267 28.16 15.11 -18.01
C GLN A 267 27.83 13.61 -18.13
N VAL A 268 26.66 13.28 -18.68
CA VAL A 268 26.25 11.92 -18.96
C VAL A 268 26.90 11.46 -20.27
N GLN A 269 27.72 10.43 -20.18
CA GLN A 269 28.45 9.87 -21.34
C GLN A 269 27.71 8.66 -21.88
N THR A 270 27.72 8.52 -23.19
CA THR A 270 27.15 7.36 -23.89
C THR A 270 28.11 6.89 -24.96
N ASP A 271 28.60 5.66 -24.80
CA ASP A 271 29.53 5.03 -25.75
C ASP A 271 28.82 3.86 -26.43
N GLU A 272 29.09 3.67 -27.74
CA GLU A 272 28.65 2.50 -28.47
C GLU A 272 29.81 1.50 -28.57
N LEU A 273 29.69 0.34 -27.95
CA LEU A 273 30.71 -0.68 -27.84
C LEU A 273 30.18 -2.04 -28.32
N ALA A 274 31.09 -2.94 -28.67
CA ALA A 274 30.71 -4.35 -28.78
C ALA A 274 30.28 -4.89 -27.41
N LEU A 275 29.30 -5.80 -27.38
CA LEU A 275 28.75 -6.34 -26.11
C LEU A 275 29.86 -6.90 -25.21
N GLU A 276 30.80 -7.65 -25.76
CA GLU A 276 31.92 -8.23 -24.99
C GLU A 276 32.82 -7.14 -24.39
N GLU A 277 33.13 -6.10 -25.15
CA GLU A 277 33.92 -4.96 -24.70
C GLU A 277 33.17 -4.20 -23.58
N ALA A 278 31.88 -3.92 -23.78
CA ALA A 278 31.04 -3.27 -22.79
C ALA A 278 31.05 -4.03 -21.45
N MET A 279 30.93 -5.35 -21.48
CA MET A 279 30.97 -6.19 -20.27
C MET A 279 32.36 -6.14 -19.58
N GLN A 280 33.45 -6.09 -20.35
CA GLN A 280 34.80 -5.95 -19.78
C GLN A 280 35.05 -4.61 -19.09
N THR A 281 34.31 -3.56 -19.47
CA THR A 281 34.36 -2.24 -18.78
C THR A 281 33.66 -2.21 -17.43
N GLY A 282 33.04 -3.33 -17.02
CA GLY A 282 32.24 -3.41 -15.78
C GLY A 282 30.85 -2.80 -15.89
N ALA A 283 30.33 -2.57 -17.10
CA ALA A 283 28.97 -2.10 -17.31
C ALA A 283 27.97 -3.17 -16.85
N MET A 284 26.94 -2.74 -16.10
CA MET A 284 25.87 -3.63 -15.67
C MET A 284 24.91 -3.91 -16.81
N ALA A 285 24.66 -5.20 -17.06
CA ALA A 285 23.63 -5.67 -17.96
C ALA A 285 22.37 -6.05 -17.16
N LEU A 286 21.20 -5.71 -17.66
CA LEU A 286 19.94 -6.09 -17.04
C LEU A 286 19.67 -7.57 -17.26
N PHE A 287 19.22 -8.26 -16.23
CA PHE A 287 18.96 -9.69 -16.30
C PHE A 287 17.76 -9.99 -17.20
N GLY A 288 17.93 -10.90 -18.17
CA GLY A 288 16.86 -11.36 -19.05
C GLY A 288 16.65 -10.54 -20.33
N GLU A 289 17.38 -9.45 -20.54
CA GLU A 289 17.35 -8.72 -21.82
C GLU A 289 18.26 -9.38 -22.87
N LYS A 290 17.80 -9.31 -24.13
CA LYS A 290 18.61 -9.73 -25.29
C LYS A 290 19.30 -8.52 -25.88
N TYR A 291 20.60 -8.50 -25.81
CA TYR A 291 21.42 -7.43 -26.37
C TYR A 291 21.87 -7.74 -27.81
N ALA A 292 21.93 -6.69 -28.62
CA ALA A 292 22.55 -6.78 -29.95
C ALA A 292 24.08 -6.90 -29.85
N GLU A 293 24.76 -7.17 -30.97
CA GLU A 293 26.24 -7.20 -31.02
C GLU A 293 26.87 -5.87 -30.61
N LYS A 294 26.22 -4.75 -30.93
CA LYS A 294 26.57 -3.40 -30.46
C LYS A 294 25.56 -2.91 -29.46
N VAL A 295 26.05 -2.37 -28.35
CA VAL A 295 25.25 -1.88 -27.23
C VAL A 295 25.68 -0.47 -26.85
N ARG A 296 24.74 0.29 -26.30
CA ARG A 296 25.00 1.61 -25.72
C ARG A 296 25.33 1.43 -24.25
N VAL A 297 26.44 2.01 -23.80
CA VAL A 297 26.88 2.06 -22.41
C VAL A 297 26.67 3.46 -21.91
N LEU A 298 25.79 3.64 -20.95
CA LEU A 298 25.58 4.89 -20.25
C LEU A 298 26.50 4.96 -19.04
N SER A 299 27.25 6.05 -18.90
CA SER A 299 28.14 6.28 -17.77
C SER A 299 27.89 7.66 -17.15
N VAL A 300 27.79 7.69 -15.82
CA VAL A 300 27.77 8.93 -15.05
C VAL A 300 28.99 8.96 -14.15
N PRO A 301 29.86 9.98 -14.27
CA PRO A 301 31.04 10.11 -13.43
C PRO A 301 30.69 10.22 -11.94
N GLY A 302 31.63 9.85 -11.08
CA GLY A 302 31.58 10.05 -9.64
C GLY A 302 32.83 10.79 -9.15
N ALA A 303 32.93 11.00 -7.85
CA ALA A 303 34.10 11.68 -7.24
C ALA A 303 35.40 10.86 -7.40
N GLU A 304 35.30 9.54 -7.33
CA GLU A 304 36.42 8.60 -7.36
C GLU A 304 36.30 7.60 -8.52
N GLY A 305 35.81 8.04 -9.70
CA GLY A 305 35.64 7.17 -10.86
C GLY A 305 34.25 7.27 -11.48
N VAL A 306 33.58 6.15 -11.70
CA VAL A 306 32.25 6.09 -12.31
C VAL A 306 31.23 5.72 -11.25
N PHE A 307 30.22 6.58 -11.04
CA PHE A 307 29.13 6.34 -10.10
C PHE A 307 28.09 5.34 -10.64
N SER A 308 27.66 5.50 -11.89
CA SER A 308 26.74 4.58 -12.56
C SER A 308 27.27 4.22 -13.94
N LYS A 309 27.25 2.92 -14.29
CA LYS A 309 27.63 2.43 -15.61
C LYS A 309 26.77 1.24 -16.01
N GLU A 310 25.90 1.44 -17.00
CA GLU A 310 24.87 0.45 -17.35
C GLU A 310 24.67 0.35 -18.87
N LEU A 311 24.28 -0.83 -19.35
CA LEU A 311 23.82 -1.02 -20.73
C LEU A 311 22.42 -0.42 -20.85
N CYS A 312 22.26 0.64 -21.66
CA CYS A 312 20.99 1.31 -21.81
C CYS A 312 20.78 1.92 -23.20
N GLY A 313 19.72 1.46 -23.91
CA GLY A 313 19.29 2.00 -25.20
C GLY A 313 18.30 3.16 -25.10
N GLY A 314 17.96 3.63 -23.90
CA GLY A 314 16.98 4.69 -23.69
C GLY A 314 17.45 6.09 -24.02
N THR A 315 16.59 7.08 -23.80
CA THR A 315 16.92 8.49 -23.95
C THR A 315 17.26 9.12 -22.60
N HIS A 316 18.32 9.92 -22.57
CA HIS A 316 18.88 10.48 -21.33
C HIS A 316 19.10 11.99 -21.42
N VAL A 317 19.25 12.63 -20.28
CA VAL A 317 19.71 14.02 -20.19
C VAL A 317 21.18 14.13 -20.61
N ARG A 318 21.63 15.33 -21.00
CA ARG A 318 23.03 15.57 -21.36
C ARG A 318 23.91 15.71 -20.11
N SER A 319 23.37 16.33 -19.09
CA SER A 319 24.04 16.52 -17.80
C SER A 319 23.07 16.19 -16.67
N THR A 320 23.58 15.71 -15.54
CA THR A 320 22.74 15.31 -14.40
C THR A 320 21.96 16.49 -13.81
N GLY A 321 22.42 17.72 -13.96
CA GLY A 321 21.70 18.93 -13.55
C GLY A 321 20.38 19.16 -14.28
N ASP A 322 20.25 18.64 -15.53
CA ASP A 322 19.00 18.74 -16.29
C ASP A 322 17.83 17.96 -15.62
N ILE A 323 18.14 17.02 -14.71
CA ILE A 323 17.15 16.26 -13.95
C ILE A 323 16.36 17.19 -13.01
N GLY A 324 17.03 18.20 -12.44
CA GLY A 324 16.47 19.07 -11.43
C GLY A 324 16.43 18.42 -10.05
N LEU A 325 15.25 18.37 -9.42
CA LEU A 325 15.07 17.72 -8.12
C LEU A 325 14.64 16.27 -8.27
N PHE A 326 15.13 15.38 -7.40
CA PHE A 326 14.70 13.98 -7.30
C PHE A 326 14.04 13.73 -5.94
N LYS A 327 12.89 13.02 -5.94
CA LYS A 327 12.18 12.66 -4.72
C LYS A 327 11.57 11.26 -4.81
N ILE A 328 11.81 10.42 -3.81
CA ILE A 328 11.12 9.12 -3.63
C ILE A 328 9.72 9.40 -3.08
N VAL A 329 8.71 8.78 -3.69
CA VAL A 329 7.29 8.95 -3.35
C VAL A 329 6.78 7.77 -2.53
N SER A 330 7.15 6.54 -2.91
CA SER A 330 6.76 5.33 -2.16
C SER A 330 7.83 4.25 -2.25
N ASP A 331 7.83 3.38 -1.22
CA ASP A 331 8.58 2.13 -1.13
C ASP A 331 7.61 1.04 -0.68
N GLU A 332 7.39 0.03 -1.53
CA GLU A 332 6.38 -1.01 -1.36
C GLU A 332 6.97 -2.41 -1.59
N SER A 333 6.47 -3.43 -0.90
CA SER A 333 6.77 -4.83 -1.23
C SER A 333 5.79 -5.30 -2.30
N ILE A 334 6.28 -5.92 -3.37
CA ILE A 334 5.45 -6.46 -4.46
C ILE A 334 5.47 -7.98 -4.56
N ALA A 335 6.54 -8.59 -4.06
CA ALA A 335 6.69 -10.04 -3.94
C ALA A 335 7.71 -10.36 -2.84
N SER A 336 7.85 -11.63 -2.48
CA SER A 336 8.90 -12.04 -1.54
C SER A 336 10.29 -11.68 -2.10
N GLY A 337 11.05 -10.90 -1.34
CA GLY A 337 12.38 -10.46 -1.73
C GLY A 337 12.42 -9.43 -2.87
N THR A 338 11.28 -8.84 -3.25
CA THR A 338 11.22 -7.80 -4.29
C THR A 338 10.49 -6.57 -3.78
N ARG A 339 11.13 -5.44 -3.89
CA ARG A 339 10.58 -4.13 -3.53
C ARG A 339 10.39 -3.25 -4.75
N ARG A 340 9.47 -2.31 -4.64
CA ARG A 340 9.14 -1.30 -5.64
C ARG A 340 9.32 0.08 -5.07
N ILE A 341 10.14 0.90 -5.72
CA ILE A 341 10.22 2.34 -5.48
C ILE A 341 9.53 3.07 -6.62
N ARG A 342 8.75 4.09 -6.25
CA ARG A 342 8.31 5.14 -7.17
C ARG A 342 8.98 6.45 -6.79
N ALA A 343 9.46 7.16 -7.79
CA ALA A 343 10.07 8.47 -7.61
C ALA A 343 9.68 9.41 -8.74
N VAL A 344 9.93 10.69 -8.53
CA VAL A 344 9.62 11.78 -9.45
C VAL A 344 10.82 12.72 -9.56
N THR A 345 10.91 13.44 -10.68
CA THR A 345 11.98 14.40 -10.94
C THR A 345 11.44 15.76 -11.40
N GLY A 346 12.31 16.77 -11.41
CA GLY A 346 12.03 18.09 -11.98
C GLY A 346 10.78 18.74 -11.40
N TRP A 347 9.85 19.11 -12.28
CA TRP A 347 8.62 19.81 -11.91
C TRP A 347 7.71 18.99 -10.99
N ASP A 348 7.60 17.68 -11.22
CA ASP A 348 6.75 16.82 -10.38
C ASP A 348 7.31 16.70 -8.96
N ALA A 349 8.64 16.64 -8.82
CA ALA A 349 9.29 16.66 -7.51
C ALA A 349 9.09 18.01 -6.80
N LEU A 350 9.21 19.12 -7.52
CA LEU A 350 8.97 20.47 -6.98
C LEU A 350 7.51 20.65 -6.57
N THR A 351 6.57 20.18 -7.38
CA THR A 351 5.14 20.22 -7.06
C THR A 351 4.85 19.44 -5.80
N ARG A 352 5.40 18.23 -5.66
CA ARG A 352 5.26 17.41 -4.45
C ARG A 352 5.82 18.09 -3.21
N PHE A 353 6.94 18.76 -3.34
CA PHE A 353 7.52 19.54 -2.25
C PHE A 353 6.59 20.68 -1.82
N ARG A 354 6.06 21.46 -2.77
CA ARG A 354 5.11 22.55 -2.50
C ARG A 354 3.80 22.08 -1.87
N GLU A 355 3.25 20.95 -2.34
CA GLU A 355 2.06 20.34 -1.74
C GLU A 355 2.30 19.96 -0.28
N THR A 356 3.48 19.38 0.02
CA THR A 356 3.85 19.02 1.38
C THR A 356 4.01 20.27 2.26
N GLU A 357 4.65 21.33 1.75
CA GLU A 357 4.75 22.62 2.46
C GLU A 357 3.37 23.22 2.74
N ALA A 358 2.50 23.26 1.72
CA ALA A 358 1.14 23.79 1.86
C ALA A 358 0.33 23.02 2.92
N LEU A 359 0.47 21.69 2.96
CA LEU A 359 -0.17 20.85 3.98
C LEU A 359 0.35 21.19 5.38
N VAL A 360 1.67 21.36 5.54
CA VAL A 360 2.26 21.77 6.83
C VAL A 360 1.75 23.15 7.25
N ASP A 361 1.66 24.12 6.32
CA ASP A 361 1.13 25.45 6.59
C ASP A 361 -0.35 25.41 7.00
N GLN A 362 -1.14 24.58 6.32
CA GLN A 362 -2.55 24.40 6.67
C GLN A 362 -2.71 23.83 8.08
N VAL A 363 -1.91 22.82 8.45
CA VAL A 363 -1.92 22.27 9.81
C VAL A 363 -1.48 23.31 10.84
N ALA A 364 -0.41 24.06 10.55
CA ALA A 364 0.07 25.15 11.41
C ALA A 364 -1.01 26.23 11.62
N SER A 365 -1.68 26.63 10.55
CA SER A 365 -2.78 27.59 10.60
C SER A 365 -3.96 27.08 11.45
N ASN A 366 -4.39 25.84 11.23
CA ASN A 366 -5.47 25.22 11.99
C ASN A 366 -5.17 25.15 13.50
N LEU A 367 -3.91 24.91 13.84
CA LEU A 367 -3.43 24.84 15.22
C LEU A 367 -3.01 26.22 15.78
N ARG A 368 -3.07 27.28 14.97
CA ARG A 368 -2.58 28.64 15.32
C ARG A 368 -1.12 28.61 15.84
N ALA A 369 -0.30 27.81 15.21
CA ALA A 369 1.11 27.61 15.55
C ALA A 369 2.03 28.01 14.39
N THR A 370 3.30 28.28 14.65
CA THR A 370 4.32 28.36 13.60
C THR A 370 4.75 26.95 13.19
N ARG A 371 5.36 26.79 12.00
CA ARG A 371 5.87 25.48 11.56
C ARG A 371 6.81 24.82 12.59
N GLY A 372 7.69 25.63 13.21
CA GLY A 372 8.65 25.16 14.21
C GLY A 372 8.01 24.71 15.52
N ASP A 373 6.86 25.29 15.87
CA ASP A 373 6.16 25.00 17.13
C ASP A 373 5.13 23.87 16.98
N LEU A 374 4.93 23.32 15.77
CA LEU A 374 3.94 22.27 15.54
C LEU A 374 4.10 21.04 16.45
N PRO A 375 5.31 20.45 16.61
CA PRO A 375 5.49 19.30 17.49
C PRO A 375 5.07 19.60 18.92
N ALA A 376 5.58 20.72 19.49
CA ALA A 376 5.26 21.13 20.86
C ALA A 376 3.77 21.45 21.04
N THR A 377 3.12 22.03 20.03
CA THR A 377 1.69 22.34 20.07
C THR A 377 0.84 21.06 20.07
N VAL A 378 1.22 20.07 19.26
CA VAL A 378 0.54 18.76 19.23
C VAL A 378 0.69 18.04 20.58
N GLU A 379 1.90 18.00 21.15
CA GLU A 379 2.15 17.40 22.48
C GLU A 379 1.31 18.08 23.56
N ARG A 380 1.28 19.42 23.58
CA ARG A 380 0.45 20.17 24.51
C ARG A 380 -1.03 19.83 24.37
N LEU A 381 -1.56 19.79 23.15
CA LEU A 381 -2.97 19.43 22.90
C LEU A 381 -3.29 18.01 23.33
N GLN A 382 -2.37 17.06 23.12
CA GLN A 382 -2.55 15.69 23.59
C GLN A 382 -2.62 15.62 25.13
N GLU A 383 -1.76 16.35 25.82
CA GLU A 383 -1.78 16.45 27.29
C GLU A 383 -3.05 17.15 27.81
N GLU A 384 -3.48 18.23 27.17
CA GLU A 384 -4.73 18.93 27.51
C GLU A 384 -5.94 18.00 27.33
N LEU A 385 -6.00 17.26 26.21
CA LEU A 385 -7.07 16.28 25.95
C LEU A 385 -7.09 15.19 27.02
N LYS A 386 -5.92 14.67 27.40
CA LYS A 386 -5.78 13.65 28.45
C LYS A 386 -6.25 14.17 29.82
N ARG A 387 -5.91 15.40 30.17
CA ARG A 387 -6.38 16.07 31.41
C ARG A 387 -7.90 16.30 31.36
N ALA A 388 -8.42 16.83 30.25
CA ALA A 388 -9.85 17.07 30.10
C ALA A 388 -10.68 15.78 30.23
N ARG A 389 -10.22 14.68 29.63
CA ARG A 389 -10.86 13.36 29.79
C ARG A 389 -10.89 12.90 31.25
N ARG A 390 -9.75 12.97 31.95
CA ARG A 390 -9.67 12.62 33.38
C ARG A 390 -10.63 13.47 34.22
N THR A 391 -10.65 14.79 34.01
CA THR A 391 -11.55 15.70 34.74
C THR A 391 -13.04 15.38 34.44
N ALA A 392 -13.35 15.07 33.18
CA ALA A 392 -14.71 14.67 32.80
C ALA A 392 -15.14 13.37 33.53
N ASP A 393 -14.24 12.39 33.58
CA ASP A 393 -14.51 11.12 34.28
C ASP A 393 -14.65 11.32 35.80
N GLU A 394 -13.81 12.15 36.42
CA GLU A 394 -13.93 12.52 37.83
C GLU A 394 -15.24 13.25 38.14
N LEU A 395 -15.67 14.17 37.29
CA LEU A 395 -16.94 14.89 37.43
C LEU A 395 -18.13 13.94 37.28
N ARG A 396 -18.08 13.03 36.31
CA ARG A 396 -19.09 11.97 36.12
C ARG A 396 -19.20 11.09 37.36
N GLN A 397 -18.06 10.66 37.93
CA GLN A 397 -18.04 9.89 39.18
C GLN A 397 -18.62 10.68 40.37
N LYS A 398 -18.27 11.96 40.51
CA LYS A 398 -18.83 12.82 41.55
C LYS A 398 -20.34 12.99 41.43
N LEU A 399 -20.85 13.19 40.20
CA LEU A 399 -22.31 13.25 39.96
C LEU A 399 -22.97 11.92 40.29
N ALA A 400 -22.40 10.82 39.86
CA ALA A 400 -22.92 9.48 40.13
C ALA A 400 -22.87 9.10 41.60
N SER A 401 -21.86 9.60 42.37
CA SER A 401 -21.78 9.33 43.83
C SER A 401 -22.70 10.20 44.72
N GLY A 402 -23.47 11.15 44.12
CA GLY A 402 -24.41 11.98 44.89
C GLY A 402 -23.81 13.22 45.53
N GLY A 403 -22.64 13.71 45.03
CA GLY A 403 -21.95 14.89 45.54
C GLY A 403 -22.30 16.21 44.81
N GLY A 404 -23.52 16.43 44.37
CA GLY A 404 -23.97 17.66 43.72
C GLY A 404 -25.24 18.22 44.36
N ALA A 405 -25.08 19.25 45.18
CA ALA A 405 -26.21 20.10 45.58
C ALA A 405 -26.66 20.93 44.35
N GLY A 406 -27.83 20.67 43.82
CA GLY A 406 -28.48 21.56 42.86
C GLY A 406 -28.86 20.94 41.52
N GLY A 407 -29.92 20.14 41.47
CA GLY A 407 -30.58 19.69 40.25
C GLY A 407 -31.87 18.98 40.59
N THR A 408 -32.98 19.68 40.43
CA THR A 408 -34.35 19.18 40.56
C THR A 408 -34.63 18.06 39.59
N SER A 409 -34.59 16.81 40.05
CA SER A 409 -35.42 15.73 39.53
C SER A 409 -35.55 14.67 40.61
N ALA A 410 -36.82 14.42 40.98
CA ALA A 410 -37.29 13.56 42.02
C ALA A 410 -36.58 12.21 42.15
N GLY A 411 -35.69 12.10 43.09
CA GLY A 411 -35.04 10.89 43.56
C GLY A 411 -34.57 11.17 44.98
N ASN A 412 -35.48 11.07 45.92
CA ASN A 412 -35.17 11.17 47.34
C ASN A 412 -33.94 10.31 47.68
N GLY A 413 -33.03 10.84 48.54
CA GLY A 413 -31.81 10.23 49.08
C GLY A 413 -31.94 8.89 49.82
N ASN A 414 -32.82 8.02 49.39
CA ASN A 414 -33.14 6.73 49.99
C ASN A 414 -33.05 5.59 48.98
N ASP A 415 -32.00 5.62 48.13
CA ASP A 415 -31.69 4.50 47.22
C ASP A 415 -31.26 3.22 48.00
N VAL A 416 -31.07 3.36 49.31
CA VAL A 416 -30.76 2.23 50.21
C VAL A 416 -32.05 1.81 50.90
N ARG A 417 -32.54 0.60 50.59
CA ARG A 417 -33.65 -0.03 51.29
C ARG A 417 -33.14 -1.16 52.18
N GLU A 418 -33.77 -1.33 53.32
CA GLU A 418 -33.49 -2.48 54.19
C GLU A 418 -34.47 -3.61 53.82
N VAL A 419 -33.91 -4.74 53.39
CA VAL A 419 -34.65 -5.93 52.97
C VAL A 419 -34.17 -7.11 53.80
N ALA A 420 -35.06 -7.69 54.59
CA ALA A 420 -34.73 -8.83 55.52
C ALA A 420 -33.47 -8.57 56.37
N GLY A 421 -33.32 -7.33 56.89
CA GLY A 421 -32.18 -6.94 57.75
C GLY A 421 -30.87 -6.63 56.98
N ILE A 422 -30.91 -6.59 55.65
CA ILE A 422 -29.77 -6.28 54.78
C ILE A 422 -30.01 -4.96 54.02
N LYS A 423 -29.01 -4.11 53.94
CA LYS A 423 -29.04 -2.89 53.14
C LYS A 423 -28.83 -3.24 51.66
N VAL A 424 -29.81 -2.88 50.83
CA VAL A 424 -29.76 -3.04 49.37
C VAL A 424 -29.80 -1.66 48.74
N LEU A 425 -28.81 -1.34 47.91
CA LEU A 425 -28.74 -0.12 47.12
C LEU A 425 -28.87 -0.49 45.64
N ALA A 426 -29.96 -0.05 45.01
CA ALA A 426 -30.16 -0.23 43.56
C ALA A 426 -30.28 1.13 42.89
N ARG A 427 -29.47 1.36 41.86
CA ARG A 427 -29.38 2.65 41.17
C ARG A 427 -28.95 2.55 39.71
N GLU A 428 -29.52 3.41 38.88
CA GLU A 428 -29.03 3.64 37.53
C GLU A 428 -27.87 4.66 37.54
N ALA A 429 -26.82 4.40 36.75
CA ALA A 429 -25.64 5.24 36.57
C ALA A 429 -25.17 5.15 35.09
N SER A 430 -26.10 5.54 34.19
CA SER A 430 -25.90 5.44 32.74
C SER A 430 -24.84 6.42 32.20
N GLU A 431 -24.46 7.44 32.95
CA GLU A 431 -23.39 8.39 32.65
C GLU A 431 -21.97 7.81 32.78
N LEU A 432 -21.83 6.64 33.40
CA LEU A 432 -20.55 5.97 33.59
C LEU A 432 -20.31 4.90 32.52
N ASP A 433 -19.03 4.71 32.14
CA ASP A 433 -18.61 3.54 31.40
C ASP A 433 -18.51 2.28 32.30
N ALA A 434 -18.14 1.14 31.74
CA ALA A 434 -18.07 -0.12 32.50
C ALA A 434 -17.01 -0.07 33.63
N ALA A 435 -15.93 0.65 33.44
CA ALA A 435 -14.86 0.80 34.45
C ALA A 435 -15.32 1.72 35.58
N GLY A 436 -15.96 2.84 35.24
CA GLY A 436 -16.58 3.77 36.21
C GLY A 436 -17.69 3.13 37.02
N LEU A 437 -18.51 2.26 36.40
CA LEU A 437 -19.57 1.52 37.11
C LEU A 437 -18.99 0.55 38.15
N ARG A 438 -17.90 -0.15 37.83
CA ARG A 438 -17.18 -1.02 38.80
C ARG A 438 -16.65 -0.19 39.98
N GLN A 439 -15.96 0.90 39.69
CA GLN A 439 -15.38 1.76 40.70
C GLN A 439 -16.45 2.40 41.61
N LEU A 440 -17.56 2.84 41.03
CA LEU A 440 -18.72 3.34 41.80
C LEU A 440 -19.29 2.23 42.68
N SER A 441 -19.44 1.00 42.20
CA SER A 441 -19.94 -0.14 42.96
C SER A 441 -19.07 -0.46 44.18
N ASP A 442 -17.73 -0.38 44.04
CA ASP A 442 -16.80 -0.55 45.16
C ASP A 442 -16.95 0.58 46.21
N THR A 443 -17.05 1.82 45.75
CA THR A 443 -17.24 3.00 46.62
C THR A 443 -18.52 2.92 47.39
N LEU A 444 -19.63 2.55 46.74
CA LEU A 444 -20.93 2.43 47.37
C LEU A 444 -21.00 1.25 48.34
N LEU A 445 -20.40 0.12 48.01
CA LEU A 445 -20.31 -1.04 48.92
C LEU A 445 -19.54 -0.68 50.20
N ALA A 446 -18.41 0.04 50.08
CA ALA A 446 -17.65 0.53 51.23
C ALA A 446 -18.46 1.44 52.13
N ARG A 447 -19.35 2.25 51.54
CA ARG A 447 -20.28 3.14 52.24
C ARG A 447 -21.42 2.38 52.98
N VAL A 448 -21.98 1.37 52.33
CA VAL A 448 -23.03 0.50 52.90
C VAL A 448 -22.46 -0.39 54.01
N LYS A 449 -21.17 -0.71 53.97
CA LYS A 449 -20.42 -1.59 54.89
C LYS A 449 -20.86 -3.06 54.83
N SER A 450 -22.12 -3.35 55.11
CA SER A 450 -22.74 -4.67 55.01
C SER A 450 -24.01 -4.54 54.17
N GLY A 451 -24.06 -5.22 53.02
CA GLY A 451 -25.20 -5.11 52.09
C GLY A 451 -24.90 -5.53 50.65
N VAL A 452 -25.85 -5.24 49.80
CA VAL A 452 -25.79 -5.52 48.37
C VAL A 452 -25.92 -4.20 47.59
N VAL A 453 -25.08 -4.00 46.61
CA VAL A 453 -25.12 -2.86 45.67
C VAL A 453 -25.42 -3.40 44.30
N VAL A 454 -26.44 -2.88 43.63
CA VAL A 454 -26.87 -3.20 42.28
C VAL A 454 -26.85 -1.91 41.47
N LEU A 455 -25.96 -1.83 40.49
CA LEU A 455 -25.90 -0.69 39.58
C LEU A 455 -26.21 -1.12 38.18
N GLY A 456 -27.03 -0.30 37.52
CA GLY A 456 -27.37 -0.48 36.12
C GLY A 456 -26.88 0.67 35.27
N ARG A 457 -26.57 0.40 34.00
CA ARG A 457 -26.32 1.44 33.01
C ARG A 457 -26.93 1.11 31.66
N GLN A 458 -27.26 2.15 30.93
CA GLN A 458 -27.62 2.07 29.51
C GLN A 458 -26.48 2.64 28.66
N GLY A 459 -26.15 1.99 27.54
CA GLY A 459 -25.15 2.50 26.63
C GLY A 459 -25.09 1.64 25.37
N GLU A 460 -24.88 2.28 24.21
CA GLU A 460 -24.75 1.62 22.90
C GLU A 460 -25.88 0.64 22.57
N GLY A 461 -27.13 0.96 22.99
CA GLY A 461 -28.31 0.11 22.76
C GLY A 461 -28.35 -1.18 23.60
N LYS A 462 -27.57 -1.25 24.68
CA LYS A 462 -27.55 -2.38 25.63
C LYS A 462 -27.70 -1.89 27.07
N ALA A 463 -28.32 -2.73 27.88
CA ALA A 463 -28.34 -2.57 29.34
C ALA A 463 -27.26 -3.45 29.97
N SER A 464 -26.59 -2.94 31.01
CA SER A 464 -25.63 -3.69 31.80
C SER A 464 -25.91 -3.51 33.28
N ILE A 465 -25.78 -4.56 34.06
CA ILE A 465 -25.98 -4.58 35.51
C ILE A 465 -24.72 -5.14 36.18
N ILE A 466 -24.26 -4.49 37.24
CA ILE A 466 -23.25 -4.99 38.15
C ILE A 466 -23.85 -5.18 39.55
N VAL A 467 -23.54 -6.31 40.18
CA VAL A 467 -23.92 -6.64 41.55
C VAL A 467 -22.67 -6.81 42.38
N ARG A 468 -22.63 -6.13 43.53
CA ARG A 468 -21.57 -6.31 44.54
C ARG A 468 -22.20 -6.71 45.85
N THR A 469 -21.61 -7.68 46.54
CA THR A 469 -22.08 -8.16 47.83
C THR A 469 -20.93 -8.10 48.84
N SER A 470 -21.23 -7.65 50.05
CA SER A 470 -20.26 -7.58 51.14
C SER A 470 -19.83 -8.98 51.58
N LYS A 471 -18.61 -9.11 52.09
CA LYS A 471 -17.97 -10.40 52.44
C LYS A 471 -18.77 -11.28 53.39
N ASP A 472 -19.44 -10.66 54.35
CA ASP A 472 -20.28 -11.32 55.35
C ASP A 472 -21.57 -11.94 54.75
N LEU A 473 -21.97 -11.51 53.56
CA LEU A 473 -23.15 -12.00 52.86
C LEU A 473 -22.87 -12.98 51.73
N HIS A 474 -21.60 -13.27 51.38
CA HIS A 474 -21.24 -14.14 50.25
C HIS A 474 -21.89 -15.53 50.32
N GLY A 475 -22.10 -16.09 51.51
CA GLY A 475 -22.76 -17.39 51.73
C GLY A 475 -24.27 -17.35 51.67
N ARG A 476 -24.87 -16.17 51.82
CA ARG A 476 -26.34 -15.98 51.91
C ARG A 476 -26.93 -15.34 50.68
N VAL A 477 -26.26 -14.31 50.13
CA VAL A 477 -26.67 -13.56 48.96
C VAL A 477 -25.48 -13.37 48.01
N PRO A 478 -24.99 -14.43 47.36
CA PRO A 478 -23.86 -14.29 46.44
C PRO A 478 -24.25 -13.48 45.18
N ALA A 479 -23.42 -12.51 44.82
CA ALA A 479 -23.65 -11.62 43.65
C ALA A 479 -23.94 -12.39 42.34
N GLY A 480 -23.28 -13.52 42.15
CA GLY A 480 -23.52 -14.38 41.00
C GLY A 480 -24.89 -15.01 40.93
N GLN A 481 -25.58 -15.17 42.09
CA GLN A 481 -26.96 -15.66 42.16
C GLN A 481 -27.96 -14.52 41.85
N VAL A 482 -27.72 -13.36 42.43
CA VAL A 482 -28.54 -12.16 42.18
C VAL A 482 -28.53 -11.81 40.70
N ILE A 483 -27.38 -11.75 40.07
CA ILE A 483 -27.30 -11.35 38.65
C ILE A 483 -27.94 -12.38 37.70
N ARG A 484 -27.93 -13.69 38.03
CA ARG A 484 -28.62 -14.72 37.23
C ARG A 484 -30.13 -14.52 37.17
N GLU A 485 -30.72 -13.90 38.19
CA GLU A 485 -32.15 -13.60 38.23
C GLU A 485 -32.45 -12.23 37.59
N LEU A 486 -31.56 -11.27 37.71
CA LEU A 486 -31.78 -9.93 37.14
C LEU A 486 -31.47 -9.85 35.64
N ALA A 487 -30.42 -10.54 35.16
CA ALA A 487 -30.01 -10.43 33.76
C ALA A 487 -31.08 -10.90 32.75
N PRO A 488 -31.90 -11.92 32.99
CA PRO A 488 -33.00 -12.29 32.08
C PRO A 488 -34.03 -11.18 31.91
N ILE A 489 -34.27 -10.34 32.94
CA ILE A 489 -35.26 -9.21 32.89
C ILE A 489 -34.84 -8.23 31.77
N ILE A 490 -33.55 -7.95 31.64
CA ILE A 490 -33.00 -7.09 30.58
C ILE A 490 -32.72 -7.86 29.26
N GLY A 491 -33.26 -9.06 29.11
CA GLY A 491 -33.10 -9.86 27.89
C GLY A 491 -31.70 -10.38 27.66
N GLY A 492 -30.96 -10.73 28.72
CA GLY A 492 -29.57 -11.16 28.65
C GLY A 492 -29.18 -12.28 29.60
N ARG A 493 -27.88 -12.38 29.82
CA ARG A 493 -27.26 -13.36 30.74
C ARG A 493 -26.24 -12.65 31.63
N GLY A 494 -26.01 -13.22 32.79
CA GLY A 494 -25.00 -12.71 33.71
C GLY A 494 -24.37 -13.82 34.55
N GLY A 495 -23.24 -13.49 35.19
CA GLY A 495 -22.56 -14.39 36.08
C GLY A 495 -21.38 -13.70 36.77
N GLY A 496 -20.74 -14.40 37.67
CA GLY A 496 -19.59 -13.88 38.41
C GLY A 496 -19.31 -14.67 39.68
N LYS A 497 -18.50 -14.09 40.54
CA LYS A 497 -18.12 -14.62 41.82
C LYS A 497 -19.14 -14.20 42.90
N PRO A 498 -19.06 -14.76 44.13
CA PRO A 498 -19.95 -14.35 45.22
C PRO A 498 -19.82 -12.90 45.63
N ASP A 499 -18.67 -12.26 45.42
CA ASP A 499 -18.39 -10.86 45.76
C ASP A 499 -18.80 -9.88 44.65
N MET A 500 -18.71 -10.30 43.38
CA MET A 500 -19.01 -9.46 42.22
C MET A 500 -19.51 -10.29 41.04
N ALA A 501 -20.56 -9.80 40.39
CA ALA A 501 -21.11 -10.39 39.18
C ALA A 501 -21.64 -9.31 38.25
N GLU A 502 -21.56 -9.59 36.94
CA GLU A 502 -21.97 -8.69 35.88
C GLU A 502 -22.92 -9.40 34.92
N GLY A 503 -23.86 -8.67 34.35
CA GLY A 503 -24.77 -9.15 33.32
C GLY A 503 -25.10 -8.06 32.31
N GLY A 504 -25.49 -8.46 31.11
CA GLY A 504 -25.87 -7.54 30.05
C GLY A 504 -27.00 -8.09 29.20
N GLY A 505 -27.84 -7.20 28.66
CA GLY A 505 -28.96 -7.58 27.82
C GLY A 505 -29.34 -6.50 26.80
N ALA A 506 -30.20 -6.88 25.84
CA ALA A 506 -30.62 -5.98 24.76
C ALA A 506 -31.86 -5.13 25.09
N GLN A 507 -32.59 -5.43 26.21
CA GLN A 507 -33.82 -4.74 26.58
C GLN A 507 -33.50 -3.58 27.53
N VAL A 508 -33.07 -2.46 26.94
CA VAL A 508 -32.61 -1.27 27.68
C VAL A 508 -33.76 -0.66 28.52
N GLU A 509 -34.99 -0.68 28.01
CA GLU A 509 -36.21 -0.16 28.63
C GLU A 509 -36.60 -0.89 29.92
N LYS A 510 -36.09 -2.10 30.12
CA LYS A 510 -36.34 -2.92 31.30
C LYS A 510 -35.30 -2.79 32.41
N LEU A 511 -34.33 -1.88 32.26
CA LEU A 511 -33.28 -1.71 33.25
C LEU A 511 -33.87 -1.26 34.61
N ALA A 512 -34.79 -0.32 34.60
CA ALA A 512 -35.45 0.16 35.81
C ALA A 512 -36.23 -0.97 36.54
N GLU A 513 -36.91 -1.83 35.77
CA GLU A 513 -37.62 -3.02 36.30
C GLU A 513 -36.62 -4.00 36.94
N ALA A 514 -35.49 -4.26 36.29
CA ALA A 514 -34.47 -5.13 36.85
C ALA A 514 -33.83 -4.58 38.15
N LEU A 515 -33.61 -3.26 38.20
CA LEU A 515 -33.11 -2.62 39.43
C LEU A 515 -34.11 -2.71 40.57
N GLU A 516 -35.38 -2.50 40.33
CA GLU A 516 -36.45 -2.62 41.36
C GLU A 516 -36.60 -4.11 41.79
N ALA A 517 -36.55 -5.06 40.84
CA ALA A 517 -36.61 -6.49 41.15
C ALA A 517 -35.46 -6.96 42.05
N SER A 518 -34.34 -6.23 42.12
CA SER A 518 -33.20 -6.58 42.96
C SER A 518 -33.56 -6.66 44.45
N TYR A 519 -34.50 -5.84 44.92
CA TYR A 519 -34.95 -5.86 46.30
C TYR A 519 -35.73 -7.15 46.64
N GLU A 520 -36.58 -7.62 45.73
CA GLU A 520 -37.34 -8.87 45.90
C GLU A 520 -36.40 -10.11 45.80
N VAL A 521 -35.46 -10.08 44.86
CA VAL A 521 -34.48 -11.16 44.69
C VAL A 521 -33.64 -11.33 45.95
N VAL A 522 -33.11 -10.24 46.52
CA VAL A 522 -32.36 -10.28 47.77
C VAL A 522 -33.21 -10.76 48.92
N GLY A 523 -34.45 -10.31 49.03
CA GLY A 523 -35.42 -10.73 50.07
C GLY A 523 -35.69 -12.24 50.04
N ARG A 524 -35.91 -12.79 48.81
CA ARG A 524 -36.16 -14.22 48.61
C ARG A 524 -34.95 -15.08 48.94
N LEU A 525 -33.76 -14.64 48.55
CA LEU A 525 -32.50 -15.37 48.88
C LEU A 525 -32.25 -15.41 50.38
N MET A 526 -32.63 -14.39 51.08
CA MET A 526 -32.55 -14.36 52.55
C MET A 526 -33.58 -15.25 53.21
N GLY A 527 -34.82 -15.35 52.69
CA GLY A 527 -35.86 -16.22 53.21
C GLY A 527 -35.68 -17.70 52.90
N ALA A 528 -35.03 -18.05 51.83
CA ALA A 528 -34.75 -19.42 51.44
C ALA A 528 -33.64 -20.12 52.31
N ASN A 529 -32.87 -19.33 53.06
CA ASN A 529 -31.78 -19.84 53.91
C ASN A 529 -32.18 -20.03 55.40
N VAL A 530 -33.49 -20.08 55.69
CA VAL A 530 -34.02 -20.30 57.05
C VAL A 530 -34.72 -21.68 57.15
N ASN A 531 -34.22 -22.68 56.42
CA ASN A 531 -34.54 -24.10 56.66
C ASN A 531 -33.28 -24.96 56.67
#